data_7f0748759f49ea196f4f678df523e98a
#
_entry.id   7f0748759f49ea196f4f678df523e98a
#
_cell.length_a   1.000
_cell.length_b   1.000
_cell.length_c   1.000
_cell.angle_alpha   90.00
_cell.angle_beta   90.00
_cell.angle_gamma   90.00
#
_symmetry.space_group_name_H-M   'P 1'
#
loop_
_entity.id
_entity.type
_entity.pdbx_description
1 polymer ?
#
loop_
_entity_poly.entity_id
_entity_poly.type
_entity_poly.pdbx_seq_one_letter_code
_entity_poly.pdbx_strand_id
1 'polypeptide(L)'
;MNIYIYTKDFFKEKSEIQKAILQASKCLHAKIKNYEQQNISFSKIFNDDSVKYDKHGQFFTFKYRIATMQLRILYTYLQIDEHDVILIADYVIKKKNNKNYISRFDAINTLNPMAAYERSYYVASAS
;
A
#
# COMPACT_ATOMS: atom_id res chain seq x y z
N MET A 1 -9.15 3.27 10.91
CA MET A 1 -8.20 2.36 10.25
C MET A 1 -6.78 2.76 10.57
N ASN A 2 -5.89 1.79 10.70
CA ASN A 2 -4.50 2.04 11.02
C ASN A 2 -3.60 1.73 9.82
N ILE A 3 -2.57 2.55 9.65
CA ILE A 3 -1.57 2.36 8.60
C ILE A 3 -0.26 1.94 9.28
N TYR A 4 0.27 0.79 8.85
CA TYR A 4 1.54 0.26 9.32
C TYR A 4 2.50 0.17 8.15
N ILE A 5 3.79 0.30 8.42
CA ILE A 5 4.81 0.18 7.39
C ILE A 5 5.89 -0.81 7.83
N TYR A 6 6.25 -1.72 6.92
CA TYR A 6 7.25 -2.75 7.17
C TYR A 6 8.67 -2.25 6.88
N THR A 7 8.85 -1.50 5.79
CA THR A 7 10.19 -1.01 5.43
C THR A 7 10.60 0.19 6.27
N LYS A 8 11.80 0.11 6.86
CA LYS A 8 12.36 1.19 7.68
C LYS A 8 12.78 2.41 6.85
N ASP A 9 12.91 2.25 5.55
CA ASP A 9 13.31 3.33 4.66
C ASP A 9 12.35 4.52 4.74
N PHE A 10 11.08 4.26 5.06
CA PHE A 10 10.08 5.31 5.22
C PHE A 10 10.52 6.38 6.22
N PHE A 11 11.14 5.98 7.32
CA PHE A 11 11.52 6.92 8.39
C PHE A 11 12.73 7.79 8.03
N LYS A 12 13.44 7.43 6.96
CA LYS A 12 14.57 8.20 6.44
C LYS A 12 14.17 9.14 5.31
N GLU A 13 12.93 9.05 4.86
CA GLU A 13 12.45 9.87 3.76
C GLU A 13 12.19 11.31 4.21
N LYS A 14 12.25 12.22 3.24
CA LYS A 14 11.85 13.62 3.46
C LYS A 14 10.37 13.68 3.84
N SER A 15 10.02 14.70 4.60
CA SER A 15 8.65 14.91 5.09
C SER A 15 7.62 14.89 3.97
N GLU A 16 7.91 15.50 2.83
CA GLU A 16 6.99 15.55 1.69
C GLU A 16 6.70 14.17 1.11
N ILE A 17 7.71 13.28 1.11
CA ILE A 17 7.55 11.91 0.63
C ILE A 17 6.72 11.10 1.61
N GLN A 18 7.00 11.23 2.90
CA GLN A 18 6.21 10.56 3.93
C GLN A 18 4.74 10.98 3.86
N LYS A 19 4.48 12.28 3.69
CA LYS A 19 3.12 12.80 3.55
C LYS A 19 2.43 12.27 2.30
N ALA A 20 3.16 12.15 1.19
CA ALA A 20 2.61 11.62 -0.04
C ALA A 20 2.22 10.14 0.11
N ILE A 21 3.05 9.35 0.78
CA ILE A 21 2.76 7.94 1.03
C ILE A 21 1.53 7.79 1.93
N LEU A 22 1.42 8.61 2.98
CA LEU A 22 0.26 8.59 3.87
C LEU A 22 -1.00 9.06 3.14
N GLN A 23 -0.89 10.07 2.29
CA GLN A 23 -2.02 10.53 1.48
C GLN A 23 -2.50 9.44 0.52
N ALA A 24 -1.58 8.75 -0.12
CA ALA A 24 -1.90 7.62 -0.99
C ALA A 24 -2.62 6.51 -0.21
N SER A 25 -2.17 6.22 1.00
CA SER A 25 -2.78 5.19 1.85
C SER A 25 -4.20 5.57 2.26
N LYS A 26 -4.44 6.84 2.55
CA LYS A 26 -5.80 7.33 2.87
C LYS A 26 -6.70 7.24 1.65
N CYS A 27 -6.18 7.55 0.47
CA CYS A 27 -6.93 7.43 -0.78
C CYS A 27 -7.29 5.97 -1.06
N LEU A 28 -6.35 5.05 -0.84
CA LEU A 28 -6.59 3.62 -0.97
C LEU A 28 -7.67 3.15 -0.01
N HIS A 29 -7.61 3.58 1.25
CA HIS A 29 -8.62 3.23 2.24
C HIS A 29 -10.01 3.70 1.81
N ALA A 30 -10.12 4.93 1.32
CA ALA A 30 -11.40 5.46 0.85
C ALA A 30 -11.98 4.62 -0.29
N LYS A 31 -11.12 4.16 -1.21
CA LYS A 31 -11.56 3.27 -2.30
C LYS A 31 -12.04 1.92 -1.78
N ILE A 32 -11.32 1.32 -0.85
CA ILE A 32 -11.69 0.05 -0.24
C ILE A 32 -13.06 0.18 0.44
N LYS A 33 -13.26 1.24 1.22
CA LYS A 33 -14.53 1.47 1.92
C LYS A 33 -15.69 1.70 0.95
N ASN A 34 -15.44 2.41 -0.14
CA ASN A 34 -16.47 2.63 -1.15
C ASN A 34 -16.93 1.31 -1.77
N TYR A 35 -16.00 0.40 -2.07
CA TYR A 35 -16.36 -0.92 -2.59
C TYR A 35 -17.09 -1.76 -1.56
N GLU A 36 -16.69 -1.71 -0.30
CA GLU A 36 -17.40 -2.44 0.77
C GLU A 36 -18.84 -1.98 0.91
N GLN A 37 -19.09 -0.68 0.80
CA GLN A 37 -20.45 -0.12 0.86
C GLN A 37 -21.32 -0.58 -0.31
N GLN A 38 -20.72 -0.94 -1.43
CA GLN A 38 -21.41 -1.47 -2.60
C GLN A 38 -21.49 -3.00 -2.60
N ASN A 39 -21.09 -3.65 -1.50
CA ASN A 39 -21.03 -5.10 -1.38
C ASN A 39 -20.11 -5.74 -2.43
N ILE A 40 -19.09 -5.02 -2.87
CA ILE A 40 -18.09 -5.54 -3.80
C ILE A 40 -16.98 -6.15 -2.97
N SER A 41 -16.65 -7.41 -3.24
CA SER A 41 -15.61 -8.13 -2.49
C SER A 41 -14.24 -7.51 -2.73
N PHE A 42 -13.37 -7.62 -1.71
CA PHE A 42 -12.01 -7.10 -1.79
C PHE A 42 -11.26 -7.61 -3.02
N SER A 43 -11.49 -8.85 -3.40
CA SER A 43 -10.84 -9.44 -4.60
C SER A 43 -11.21 -8.72 -5.90
N LYS A 44 -12.38 -8.10 -5.97
CA LYS A 44 -12.81 -7.35 -7.16
C LYS A 44 -12.23 -5.94 -7.20
N ILE A 45 -11.81 -5.40 -6.07
CA ILE A 45 -11.14 -4.09 -6.01
C ILE A 45 -9.89 -4.12 -6.89
N PHE A 46 -9.23 -5.25 -6.99
CA PHE A 46 -8.03 -5.40 -7.79
C PHE A 46 -8.28 -5.40 -9.31
N ASN A 47 -9.53 -5.35 -9.74
CA ASN A 47 -9.86 -5.17 -11.15
C ASN A 47 -10.02 -3.68 -11.51
N ASP A 48 -9.99 -2.79 -10.54
CA ASP A 48 -9.98 -1.36 -10.77
C ASP A 48 -8.56 -0.92 -11.10
N ASP A 49 -8.38 -0.27 -12.25
CA ASP A 49 -7.07 0.16 -12.74
C ASP A 49 -6.33 1.11 -11.80
N SER A 50 -7.01 1.71 -10.84
CA SER A 50 -6.39 2.63 -9.91
C SER A 50 -5.85 1.95 -8.66
N VAL A 51 -6.43 0.80 -8.26
CA VAL A 51 -6.01 0.11 -7.05
C VAL A 51 -5.35 -1.22 -7.30
N LYS A 52 -5.49 -1.75 -8.57
CA LYS A 52 -4.94 -2.90 -9.00
C LYS A 52 -3.54 -2.72 -9.18
N TYR A 53 -2.70 -3.54 -9.15
CA TYR A 53 -2.64 -4.35 -10.02
C TYR A 53 -1.83 -5.48 -9.93
N ASP A 54 -0.52 -5.37 -9.92
CA ASP A 54 0.39 -6.47 -9.97
C ASP A 54 0.39 -7.10 -8.59
N LYS A 55 0.02 -8.35 -8.54
CA LYS A 55 0.07 -9.12 -7.31
C LYS A 55 1.48 -9.68 -7.15
N HIS A 56 2.11 -9.37 -6.01
CA HIS A 56 3.43 -9.86 -5.65
C HIS A 56 3.30 -10.72 -4.38
N GLY A 57 3.15 -12.03 -4.56
CA GLY A 57 2.82 -12.92 -3.45
C GLY A 57 1.42 -12.61 -2.92
N GLN A 58 1.35 -12.18 -1.66
CA GLN A 58 0.09 -11.81 -1.02
C GLN A 58 -0.08 -10.30 -0.88
N PHE A 59 0.72 -9.53 -1.60
CA PHE A 59 0.67 -8.07 -1.62
C PHE A 59 0.26 -7.57 -2.99
N PHE A 60 -0.20 -6.32 -3.05
CA PHE A 60 -0.75 -5.71 -4.26
C PHE A 60 -0.13 -4.34 -4.47
N THR A 61 -0.03 -3.92 -5.72
CA THR A 61 0.50 -2.61 -6.06
C THR A 61 -0.61 -1.59 -6.18
N PHE A 62 -0.49 -0.48 -5.47
CA PHE A 62 -1.33 0.69 -5.64
C PHE A 62 -0.54 1.78 -6.35
N LYS A 63 -1.10 2.27 -7.46
CA LYS A 63 -0.50 3.35 -8.24
C LYS A 63 -1.13 4.67 -7.83
N TYR A 64 -0.31 5.62 -7.44
CA TYR A 64 -0.79 6.92 -6.99
C TYR A 64 0.08 8.03 -7.57
N ARG A 65 -0.57 9.07 -8.07
CA ARG A 65 0.13 10.23 -8.59
C ARG A 65 -0.26 11.46 -7.78
N ILE A 66 0.72 12.21 -7.33
CA ILE A 66 0.52 13.50 -6.68
C ILE A 66 1.51 14.49 -7.28
N ALA A 67 1.00 15.60 -7.85
CA ALA A 67 1.81 16.56 -8.59
C ALA A 67 2.67 15.84 -9.64
N THR A 68 4.01 15.99 -9.58
CA THR A 68 4.93 15.32 -10.49
C THR A 68 5.41 13.97 -9.98
N MET A 69 5.00 13.58 -8.77
CA MET A 69 5.45 12.35 -8.13
C MET A 69 4.54 11.19 -8.49
N GLN A 70 5.14 10.09 -8.96
CA GLN A 70 4.43 8.85 -9.21
C GLN A 70 4.85 7.83 -8.17
N LEU A 71 3.90 7.42 -7.32
CA LEU A 71 4.15 6.43 -6.29
C LEU A 71 3.66 5.06 -6.72
N ARG A 72 4.42 4.03 -6.32
CA ARG A 72 3.99 2.64 -6.37
C ARG A 72 4.12 2.10 -4.97
N ILE A 73 3.01 1.69 -4.39
CA ILE A 73 2.97 1.20 -3.01
C ILE A 73 2.57 -0.26 -3.02
N LEU A 74 3.40 -1.09 -2.40
CA LEU A 74 3.10 -2.51 -2.23
C LEU A 74 2.43 -2.67 -0.88
N TYR A 75 1.18 -3.10 -0.88
CA TYR A 75 0.35 -3.15 0.32
C TYR A 75 -0.45 -4.43 0.41
N THR A 76 -0.97 -4.70 1.59
CA THR A 76 -2.07 -5.63 1.80
C THR A 76 -3.05 -5.03 2.82
N TYR A 77 -4.27 -5.55 2.82
CA TYR A 77 -5.33 -5.12 3.71
C TYR A 77 -5.60 -6.26 4.69
N LEU A 78 -5.53 -5.96 5.98
CA LEU A 78 -5.72 -6.95 7.02
C LEU A 78 -6.79 -6.48 8.02
N GLN A 79 -7.43 -7.45 8.68
CA GLN A 79 -8.24 -7.18 9.86
C GLN A 79 -7.54 -7.78 11.06
N ILE A 80 -7.17 -6.92 12.02
CA ILE A 80 -6.47 -7.32 13.23
C ILE A 80 -7.32 -6.88 14.42
N ASP A 81 -7.82 -7.84 15.20
CA ASP A 81 -8.67 -7.57 16.37
C ASP A 81 -9.82 -6.61 16.05
N GLU A 82 -10.53 -6.89 14.95
CA GLU A 82 -11.66 -6.11 14.45
C GLU A 82 -11.29 -4.72 13.92
N HIS A 83 -10.01 -4.41 13.80
CA HIS A 83 -9.53 -3.17 13.20
C HIS A 83 -9.03 -3.40 11.79
N ASP A 84 -9.35 -2.47 10.91
CA ASP A 84 -8.82 -2.49 9.55
C ASP A 84 -7.41 -1.94 9.55
N VAL A 85 -6.52 -2.64 8.86
CA VAL A 85 -5.10 -2.27 8.77
C VAL A 85 -4.68 -2.27 7.29
N ILE A 86 -4.06 -1.19 6.85
CA ILE A 86 -3.29 -1.20 5.61
C ILE A 86 -1.83 -1.38 6.00
N LEU A 87 -1.24 -2.47 5.54
CA LEU A 87 0.17 -2.77 5.75
C LEU A 87 0.94 -2.47 4.47
N ILE A 88 1.85 -1.52 4.55
CA ILE A 88 2.72 -1.16 3.43
C ILE A 88 4.01 -1.97 3.57
N ALA A 89 4.23 -2.89 2.64
CA ALA A 89 5.45 -3.71 2.65
C ALA A 89 6.63 -2.97 2.06
N ASP A 90 6.39 -2.18 1.02
CA ASP A 90 7.43 -1.43 0.32
C ASP A 90 6.79 -0.32 -0.50
N TYR A 91 7.60 0.60 -1.00
CA TYR A 91 7.15 1.66 -1.89
C TYR A 91 8.30 2.10 -2.80
N VAL A 92 7.95 2.69 -3.92
CA VAL A 92 8.93 3.26 -4.86
C VAL A 92 8.38 4.56 -5.43
N ILE A 93 9.23 5.54 -5.56
CA ILE A 93 8.92 6.74 -6.34
C ILE A 93 9.36 6.45 -7.76
N LYS A 94 8.39 6.27 -8.65
CA LYS A 94 8.66 5.93 -10.04
C LYS A 94 9.07 7.17 -10.81
N LYS A 95 10.19 7.10 -11.52
CA LYS A 95 10.66 8.17 -12.41
C LYS A 95 10.41 7.75 -13.85
N LYS A 96 9.65 8.56 -14.60
CA LYS A 96 9.32 8.32 -16.02
C LYS A 96 8.72 6.92 -16.23
N ASN A 97 9.19 6.20 -17.25
CA ASN A 97 8.68 4.88 -17.62
C ASN A 97 9.46 3.72 -16.99
N ASN A 98 10.21 4.00 -15.93
CA ASN A 98 11.01 2.98 -15.27
C ASN A 98 10.09 2.00 -14.51
N LYS A 99 10.19 0.71 -14.87
CA LYS A 99 9.40 -0.36 -14.24
C LYS A 99 10.23 -1.22 -13.27
N ASN A 100 11.38 -0.74 -12.83
CA ASN A 100 12.27 -1.49 -11.92
C ASN A 100 11.60 -1.83 -10.58
N TYR A 101 10.51 -1.12 -10.22
CA TYR A 101 9.76 -1.43 -9.02
C TYR A 101 9.18 -2.86 -9.05
N ILE A 102 8.88 -3.39 -10.22
CA ILE A 102 8.31 -4.74 -10.35
C ILE A 102 9.30 -5.79 -9.82
N SER A 103 10.56 -5.72 -10.24
CA SER A 103 11.61 -6.63 -9.74
C SER A 103 11.82 -6.48 -8.24
N ARG A 104 11.81 -5.25 -7.74
CA ARG A 104 11.96 -4.96 -6.32
C ARG A 104 10.82 -5.55 -5.51
N PHE A 105 9.59 -5.42 -5.99
CA PHE A 105 8.42 -5.98 -5.30
C PHE A 105 8.40 -7.50 -5.39
N ASP A 106 8.80 -8.07 -6.53
CA ASP A 106 8.88 -9.52 -6.69
C ASP A 106 9.91 -10.15 -5.76
N ALA A 107 10.93 -9.41 -5.37
CA ALA A 107 11.98 -9.91 -4.48
C ALA A 107 11.42 -10.28 -3.08
N ILE A 108 10.28 -9.74 -2.69
CA ILE A 108 9.66 -10.01 -1.39
C ILE A 108 8.33 -10.75 -1.52
N ASN A 109 8.11 -11.44 -2.64
CA ASN A 109 6.84 -12.12 -2.91
C ASN A 109 6.54 -13.28 -1.96
N THR A 110 7.53 -13.77 -1.22
CA THR A 110 7.35 -14.82 -0.20
C THR A 110 7.04 -14.28 1.19
N LEU A 111 7.02 -12.95 1.36
CA LEU A 111 6.76 -12.34 2.65
C LEU A 111 5.34 -12.67 3.11
N ASN A 112 5.21 -13.19 4.33
CA ASN A 112 3.92 -13.48 4.92
C ASN A 112 3.33 -12.20 5.53
N PRO A 113 2.07 -11.84 5.19
CA PRO A 113 1.48 -10.59 5.69
C PRO A 113 1.44 -10.47 7.21
N MET A 114 1.09 -11.53 7.94
CA MET A 114 1.02 -11.47 9.40
C MET A 114 2.40 -11.34 10.03
N ALA A 115 3.40 -12.06 9.49
CA ALA A 115 4.77 -11.94 9.96
C ALA A 115 5.31 -10.52 9.69
N ALA A 116 4.97 -9.96 8.53
CA ALA A 116 5.35 -8.59 8.20
C ALA A 116 4.67 -7.58 9.14
N TYR A 117 3.39 -7.78 9.41
CA TYR A 117 2.65 -6.91 10.33
C TYR A 117 3.29 -6.91 11.73
N GLU A 118 3.66 -8.06 12.24
CA GLU A 118 4.28 -8.17 13.56
C GLU A 118 5.60 -7.42 13.67
N ARG A 119 6.30 -7.23 12.55
CA ARG A 119 7.57 -6.50 12.47
C ARG A 119 7.42 -5.09 11.96
N SER A 120 6.19 -4.66 11.70
CA SER A 120 5.93 -3.36 11.12
C SER A 120 5.80 -2.29 12.19
N TYR A 121 5.77 -1.03 11.74
CA TYR A 121 5.67 0.14 12.60
C TYR A 121 4.37 0.87 12.30
N TYR A 122 3.64 1.22 13.34
CA TYR A 122 2.48 2.10 13.22
C TYR A 122 2.92 3.48 12.76
N VAL A 123 2.25 4.04 11.77
CA VAL A 123 2.59 5.38 11.26
C VAL A 123 1.45 6.37 11.31
N ALA A 124 0.20 5.94 11.16
CA ALA A 124 -0.93 6.86 11.19
C ALA A 124 -2.26 6.14 11.31
N SER A 125 -3.27 6.87 11.73
CA SER A 125 -4.66 6.46 11.58
C SER A 125 -5.29 7.25 10.45
N ALA A 126 -6.09 6.57 9.63
CA ALA A 126 -6.95 7.20 8.64
C ALA A 126 -8.39 6.95 9.09
N SER A 127 -9.06 7.98 9.46
CA SER A 127 -10.46 7.92 9.88
C SER A 127 -11.40 8.22 8.72
#